data_b9715e549391a6147b59b2e727d8cf61
#
_entry.id   b9715e549391a6147b59b2e727d8cf61
#
_cell.length_a   1.000
_cell.length_b   1.000
_cell.length_c   1.000
_cell.angle_alpha   90.00
_cell.angle_beta   90.00
_cell.angle_gamma   90.00
#
_symmetry.space_group_name_H-M   'P 1'
#
loop_
_entity.id
_entity.type
_entity.pdbx_description
1 polymer ?
#
loop_
_entity_poly.entity_id
_entity_poly.type
_entity_poly.pdbx_seq_one_letter_code
_entity_poly.pdbx_strand_id
1 'polypeptide(L)'
;MCLTLASRGWQRASQAAIKGGHAEHIHANCDCEYAVRFDGRTSVAGYDPEAYLAQYNAAGGDINRMRRVNYAKNKERINAQKRAAYALRQKNRGKKVAITDIAIQKVPLVAPNGANDQTAFFIQETHKELLRFAQKWNDSNEAACLIDLTTREKLEFVKGDQISVNVEADAASYHWLRSKPEKSVMLCHNHPGQSYYSMNDIRFFLIEESVGALSIVTNQGKVWSISKTDKFERDTAISGLAKFYVECGKDADETIDKFLKSGYTYGIRRD
;
A
#
# COMPACT_ATOMS: atom_id res chain seq x y z
N MET A 1 -6.24 -18.87 -0.15
CA MET A 1 -7.41 -19.54 0.48
C MET A 1 -7.30 -19.43 1.99
N CYS A 2 -8.38 -19.04 2.65
CA CYS A 2 -8.45 -18.99 4.11
C CYS A 2 -8.69 -20.40 4.66
N LEU A 3 -7.64 -21.05 5.18
CA LEU A 3 -7.72 -22.42 5.71
C LEU A 3 -8.71 -22.56 6.85
N THR A 4 -8.90 -21.50 7.64
CA THR A 4 -9.85 -21.49 8.78
C THR A 4 -11.29 -21.64 8.31
N LEU A 5 -11.68 -20.95 7.25
CA LEU A 5 -13.03 -21.06 6.69
C LEU A 5 -13.19 -22.32 5.85
N ALA A 6 -12.16 -22.68 5.09
CA ALA A 6 -12.18 -23.89 4.27
C ALA A 6 -12.38 -25.16 5.12
N SER A 7 -11.80 -25.23 6.32
CA SER A 7 -11.94 -26.38 7.22
C SER A 7 -13.32 -26.51 7.89
N ARG A 8 -14.14 -25.44 7.86
CA ARG A 8 -15.50 -25.46 8.44
C ARG A 8 -16.56 -26.04 7.52
N GLY A 9 -16.23 -26.28 6.27
CA GLY A 9 -17.17 -26.75 5.26
C GLY A 9 -18.25 -25.72 4.90
N TRP A 10 -19.36 -26.18 4.37
CA TRP A 10 -20.49 -25.34 4.04
C TRP A 10 -21.22 -24.88 5.30
N GLN A 11 -21.45 -23.57 5.40
CA GLN A 11 -22.13 -22.95 6.53
C GLN A 11 -23.47 -22.38 6.09
N ARG A 12 -24.47 -22.43 6.96
CA ARG A 12 -25.75 -21.74 6.75
C ARG A 12 -25.55 -20.25 6.91
N ALA A 13 -25.97 -19.46 5.92
CA ALA A 13 -25.99 -18.01 5.99
C ALA A 13 -27.42 -17.49 6.01
N SER A 14 -27.70 -16.49 6.85
CA SER A 14 -28.99 -15.79 6.81
C SER A 14 -29.02 -14.80 5.65
N GLN A 15 -30.22 -14.44 5.19
CA GLN A 15 -30.36 -13.38 4.17
C GLN A 15 -29.74 -12.04 4.64
N ALA A 16 -29.84 -11.74 5.94
CA ALA A 16 -29.23 -10.54 6.51
C ALA A 16 -27.70 -10.59 6.43
N ALA A 17 -27.08 -11.76 6.69
CA ALA A 17 -25.63 -11.92 6.55
C ALA A 17 -25.17 -11.75 5.09
N ILE A 18 -25.92 -12.28 4.13
CA ILE A 18 -25.60 -12.15 2.70
C ILE A 18 -25.77 -10.69 2.23
N LYS A 19 -26.89 -10.04 2.57
CA LYS A 19 -27.17 -8.64 2.19
C LYS A 19 -26.28 -7.62 2.92
N GLY A 20 -25.85 -7.93 4.13
CA GLY A 20 -25.00 -7.07 4.94
C GLY A 20 -23.50 -7.14 4.63
N GLY A 21 -23.09 -7.89 3.58
CA GLY A 21 -21.69 -8.02 3.22
C GLY A 21 -20.83 -8.76 4.25
N HIS A 22 -21.43 -9.53 5.18
CA HIS A 22 -20.69 -10.26 6.22
C HIS A 22 -19.76 -11.34 5.67
N ALA A 23 -19.83 -11.66 4.40
CA ALA A 23 -18.89 -12.53 3.72
C ALA A 23 -17.68 -11.75 3.16
N GLU A 24 -17.75 -10.43 3.11
CA GLU A 24 -16.69 -9.56 2.65
C GLU A 24 -15.82 -9.17 3.85
N HIS A 25 -14.50 -9.19 3.64
CA HIS A 25 -13.52 -8.73 4.63
C HIS A 25 -13.54 -9.45 5.99
N ILE A 26 -13.66 -10.79 5.99
CA ILE A 26 -13.58 -11.60 7.23
C ILE A 26 -12.27 -11.36 7.99
N HIS A 27 -11.23 -10.92 7.30
CA HIS A 27 -9.96 -10.47 7.87
C HIS A 27 -9.24 -9.51 6.90
N ALA A 28 -8.32 -8.71 7.41
CA ALA A 28 -7.49 -7.82 6.59
C ALA A 28 -6.78 -8.59 5.46
N ASN A 29 -6.79 -8.04 4.24
CA ASN A 29 -6.23 -8.65 3.02
C ASN A 29 -6.90 -9.98 2.61
N CYS A 30 -8.21 -10.09 2.79
CA CYS A 30 -8.96 -11.25 2.34
C CYS A 30 -9.34 -11.11 0.85
N ASP A 31 -8.76 -11.95 0.00
CA ASP A 31 -9.17 -12.13 -1.40
C ASP A 31 -10.04 -13.39 -1.56
N CYS A 32 -10.81 -13.73 -0.52
CA CYS A 32 -11.65 -14.92 -0.55
C CYS A 32 -12.94 -14.64 -1.29
N GLU A 33 -13.25 -15.46 -2.26
CA GLU A 33 -14.56 -15.54 -2.88
C GLU A 33 -15.43 -16.52 -2.11
N TYR A 34 -16.72 -16.26 -2.05
CA TYR A 34 -17.70 -17.21 -1.51
C TYR A 34 -18.64 -17.68 -2.61
N ALA A 35 -19.07 -18.93 -2.50
CA ALA A 35 -20.10 -19.48 -3.33
C ALA A 35 -21.36 -19.78 -2.50
N VAL A 36 -22.52 -19.44 -3.04
CA VAL A 36 -23.80 -19.75 -2.41
C VAL A 36 -24.29 -21.07 -2.98
N ARG A 37 -24.67 -21.97 -2.09
CA ARG A 37 -25.19 -23.28 -2.43
C ARG A 37 -26.65 -23.40 -2.00
N PHE A 38 -27.53 -23.59 -2.96
CA PHE A 38 -28.97 -23.75 -2.72
C PHE A 38 -29.39 -25.22 -2.69
N ASP A 39 -28.58 -26.10 -3.26
CA ASP A 39 -28.79 -27.55 -3.27
C ASP A 39 -27.60 -28.29 -2.63
N GLY A 40 -27.78 -29.54 -2.31
CA GLY A 40 -26.71 -30.35 -1.74
C GLY A 40 -25.63 -30.77 -2.77
N ARG A 41 -25.70 -30.34 -4.03
CA ARG A 41 -24.90 -30.87 -5.15
C ARG A 41 -23.89 -29.88 -5.69
N THR A 42 -24.07 -28.57 -5.46
CA THR A 42 -23.14 -27.57 -5.95
C THR A 42 -21.74 -27.77 -5.35
N SER A 43 -20.73 -27.88 -6.19
CA SER A 43 -19.35 -27.99 -5.79
C SER A 43 -18.55 -26.81 -6.35
N VAL A 44 -17.48 -26.43 -5.66
CA VAL A 44 -16.52 -25.41 -6.11
C VAL A 44 -15.23 -26.09 -6.48
N ALA A 45 -14.72 -25.85 -7.68
CA ALA A 45 -13.49 -26.45 -8.15
C ALA A 45 -12.33 -26.15 -7.20
N GLY A 46 -11.60 -27.20 -6.80
CA GLY A 46 -10.47 -27.08 -5.88
C GLY A 46 -10.84 -26.89 -4.39
N TYR A 47 -12.13 -26.91 -4.04
CA TYR A 47 -12.59 -26.84 -2.66
C TYR A 47 -12.95 -28.23 -2.14
N ASP A 48 -12.15 -28.76 -1.22
CA ASP A 48 -12.36 -30.04 -0.54
C ASP A 48 -12.40 -29.80 0.97
N PRO A 49 -13.58 -29.60 1.55
CA PRO A 49 -13.72 -29.30 2.98
C PRO A 49 -13.29 -30.47 3.86
N GLU A 50 -13.43 -31.72 3.40
CA GLU A 50 -13.07 -32.90 4.18
C GLU A 50 -11.53 -33.00 4.30
N ALA A 51 -10.80 -32.77 3.21
CA ALA A 51 -9.35 -32.72 3.23
C ALA A 51 -8.82 -31.58 4.12
N TYR A 52 -9.47 -30.42 4.14
CA TYR A 52 -9.09 -29.32 5.05
C TYR A 52 -9.42 -29.63 6.51
N LEU A 53 -10.56 -30.28 6.77
CA LEU A 53 -10.93 -30.71 8.12
C LEU A 53 -9.96 -31.78 8.64
N ALA A 54 -9.58 -32.72 7.80
CA ALA A 54 -8.58 -33.75 8.15
C ALA A 54 -7.22 -33.11 8.51
N GLN A 55 -6.79 -32.09 7.76
CA GLN A 55 -5.57 -31.35 8.07
C GLN A 55 -5.67 -30.59 9.39
N TYR A 56 -6.83 -30.00 9.68
CA TYR A 56 -7.08 -29.30 10.95
C TYR A 56 -7.02 -30.28 12.14
N ASN A 57 -7.67 -31.42 12.02
CA ASN A 57 -7.66 -32.46 13.04
C ASN A 57 -6.25 -33.04 13.24
N ALA A 58 -5.50 -33.30 12.18
CA ALA A 58 -4.11 -33.73 12.23
C ALA A 58 -3.19 -32.70 12.90
N ALA A 59 -3.55 -31.43 12.87
CA ALA A 59 -2.86 -30.36 13.59
C ALA A 59 -3.32 -30.22 15.06
N GLY A 60 -4.15 -31.14 15.56
CA GLY A 60 -4.67 -31.12 16.94
C GLY A 60 -5.72 -30.03 17.17
N GLY A 61 -6.44 -29.58 16.12
CA GLY A 61 -7.43 -28.52 16.22
C GLY A 61 -6.82 -27.11 16.32
N ASP A 62 -5.51 -26.98 16.15
CA ASP A 62 -4.81 -25.69 16.17
C ASP A 62 -4.58 -25.16 14.74
N ILE A 63 -5.29 -24.09 14.42
CA ILE A 63 -5.21 -23.45 13.09
C ILE A 63 -3.81 -22.88 12.80
N ASN A 64 -3.09 -22.39 13.80
CA ASN A 64 -1.76 -21.85 13.60
C ASN A 64 -0.74 -22.97 13.32
N ARG A 65 -0.90 -24.12 13.97
CA ARG A 65 -0.13 -25.33 13.69
C ARG A 65 -0.43 -25.85 12.28
N MET A 66 -1.70 -25.92 11.89
CA MET A 66 -2.10 -26.27 10.52
C MET A 66 -1.47 -25.34 9.47
N ARG A 67 -1.50 -24.03 9.71
CA ARG A 67 -0.87 -23.03 8.82
C ARG A 67 0.64 -23.24 8.71
N ARG A 68 1.33 -23.48 9.82
CA ARG A 68 2.78 -23.75 9.84
C ARG A 68 3.13 -25.00 9.04
N VAL A 69 2.39 -26.08 9.21
CA VAL A 69 2.61 -27.34 8.46
C VAL A 69 2.37 -27.12 6.97
N ASN A 70 1.28 -26.44 6.59
CA ASN A 70 1.00 -26.13 5.20
C ASN A 70 2.03 -25.18 4.58
N TYR A 71 2.49 -24.18 5.33
CA TYR A 71 3.59 -23.33 4.87
C TYR A 71 4.87 -24.12 4.66
N ALA A 72 5.25 -24.99 5.60
CA ALA A 72 6.46 -25.79 5.49
C ALA A 72 6.42 -26.70 4.25
N LYS A 73 5.27 -27.37 3.99
CA LYS A 73 5.08 -28.22 2.79
C LYS A 73 5.17 -27.45 1.48
N ASN A 74 4.75 -26.17 1.47
CA ASN A 74 4.67 -25.37 0.25
C ASN A 74 5.77 -24.29 0.17
N LYS A 75 6.70 -24.26 1.12
CA LYS A 75 7.71 -23.19 1.28
C LYS A 75 8.49 -22.91 -0.02
N GLU A 76 8.97 -23.96 -0.67
CA GLU A 76 9.75 -23.80 -1.92
C GLU A 76 8.91 -23.24 -3.05
N ARG A 77 7.68 -23.74 -3.24
CA ARG A 77 6.74 -23.23 -4.24
C ARG A 77 6.38 -21.77 -3.96
N ILE A 78 6.08 -21.42 -2.71
CA ILE A 78 5.77 -20.05 -2.28
C ILE A 78 6.97 -19.13 -2.53
N ASN A 79 8.17 -19.57 -2.18
CA ASN A 79 9.38 -18.79 -2.39
C ASN A 79 9.73 -18.65 -3.88
N ALA A 80 9.49 -19.67 -4.69
CA ALA A 80 9.65 -19.59 -6.14
C ALA A 80 8.67 -18.57 -6.76
N GLN A 81 7.40 -18.59 -6.34
CA GLN A 81 6.41 -17.62 -6.78
C GLN A 81 6.78 -16.19 -6.36
N LYS A 82 7.27 -16.00 -5.13
CA LYS A 82 7.75 -14.70 -4.66
C LYS A 82 8.94 -14.21 -5.47
N ARG A 83 9.92 -15.08 -5.76
CA ARG A 83 11.08 -14.73 -6.62
C ARG A 83 10.66 -14.37 -8.03
N ALA A 84 9.74 -15.14 -8.63
CA ALA A 84 9.22 -14.85 -9.96
C ALA A 84 8.44 -13.52 -10.00
N ALA A 85 7.60 -13.25 -9.01
CA ALA A 85 6.89 -11.99 -8.88
C ALA A 85 7.85 -10.81 -8.68
N TYR A 86 8.90 -10.99 -7.87
CA TYR A 86 9.94 -9.97 -7.68
C TYR A 86 10.70 -9.71 -8.99
N ALA A 87 11.14 -10.75 -9.70
CA ALA A 87 11.84 -10.62 -10.98
C ALA A 87 10.96 -9.92 -12.04
N LEU A 88 9.65 -10.24 -12.07
CA LEU A 88 8.69 -9.57 -12.96
C LEU A 88 8.52 -8.08 -12.60
N ARG A 89 8.49 -7.76 -11.31
CA ARG A 89 8.45 -6.34 -10.84
C ARG A 89 9.71 -5.60 -11.27
N GLN A 90 10.89 -6.19 -11.09
CA GLN A 90 12.15 -5.58 -11.53
C GLN A 90 12.18 -5.38 -13.05
N LYS A 91 11.74 -6.37 -13.83
CA LYS A 91 11.66 -6.26 -15.30
C LYS A 91 10.68 -5.16 -15.75
N ASN A 92 9.59 -4.96 -15.02
CA ASN A 92 8.57 -3.96 -15.33
C ASN A 92 8.78 -2.64 -14.59
N ARG A 93 9.84 -2.53 -13.80
CA ARG A 93 10.19 -1.33 -13.07
C ARG A 93 10.47 -0.19 -14.04
N GLY A 94 9.87 0.96 -13.82
CA GLY A 94 9.96 2.11 -14.72
C GLY A 94 9.12 2.02 -16.00
N LYS A 95 8.45 0.90 -16.28
CA LYS A 95 7.50 0.84 -17.39
C LYS A 95 6.18 1.46 -16.96
N LYS A 96 5.78 2.49 -17.69
CA LYS A 96 4.46 3.11 -17.51
C LYS A 96 3.35 2.10 -17.75
N VAL A 97 2.41 2.03 -16.82
CA VAL A 97 1.18 1.26 -16.91
C VAL A 97 0.02 2.25 -17.02
N ALA A 98 -0.88 2.04 -17.96
CA ALA A 98 -2.09 2.85 -18.06
C ALA A 98 -2.97 2.68 -16.81
N ILE A 99 -3.51 3.79 -16.32
CA ILE A 99 -4.45 3.77 -15.19
C ILE A 99 -5.79 3.24 -15.69
N THR A 100 -6.40 2.31 -14.95
CA THR A 100 -7.72 1.78 -15.22
C THR A 100 -8.70 2.17 -14.11
N ASP A 101 -10.01 2.18 -14.41
CA ASP A 101 -11.03 2.46 -13.40
C ASP A 101 -11.02 1.43 -12.27
N ILE A 102 -10.68 0.19 -12.58
CA ILE A 102 -10.50 -0.88 -11.57
C ILE A 102 -9.36 -0.53 -10.62
N ALA A 103 -8.24 0.00 -11.13
CA ALA A 103 -7.12 0.43 -10.30
C ALA A 103 -7.52 1.57 -9.36
N ILE A 104 -8.33 2.52 -9.86
CA ILE A 104 -8.84 3.64 -9.06
C ILE A 104 -9.76 3.14 -7.93
N GLN A 105 -10.66 2.19 -8.23
CA GLN A 105 -11.57 1.61 -7.25
C GLN A 105 -10.83 0.82 -6.15
N LYS A 106 -9.68 0.21 -6.47
CA LYS A 106 -8.88 -0.60 -5.54
C LYS A 106 -7.98 0.19 -4.59
N VAL A 107 -7.93 1.51 -4.71
CA VAL A 107 -7.10 2.34 -3.82
C VAL A 107 -7.50 2.11 -2.37
N PRO A 108 -6.58 1.62 -1.51
CA PRO A 108 -6.89 1.32 -0.12
C PRO A 108 -6.97 2.59 0.73
N LEU A 109 -7.59 2.46 1.90
CA LEU A 109 -7.53 3.46 2.95
C LEU A 109 -6.12 3.42 3.57
N VAL A 110 -5.53 4.59 3.78
CA VAL A 110 -4.28 4.77 4.55
C VAL A 110 -4.48 5.88 5.57
N ALA A 111 -3.90 5.72 6.75
CA ALA A 111 -4.00 6.66 7.85
C ALA A 111 -2.60 7.08 8.33
N PRO A 112 -2.06 8.20 7.84
CA PRO A 112 -0.82 8.78 8.35
C PRO A 112 -0.86 8.99 9.87
N ASN A 113 0.31 9.09 10.47
CA ASN A 113 0.43 9.31 11.92
C ASN A 113 -0.42 10.51 12.38
N GLY A 114 -1.27 10.29 13.37
CA GLY A 114 -2.18 11.30 13.90
C GLY A 114 -3.46 11.56 13.08
N ALA A 115 -3.63 10.93 11.92
CA ALA A 115 -4.84 11.08 11.11
C ALA A 115 -6.03 10.31 11.73
N ASN A 116 -7.18 10.95 11.76
CA ASN A 116 -8.46 10.31 12.10
C ASN A 116 -9.11 9.69 10.83
N ASP A 117 -10.21 8.96 11.02
CA ASP A 117 -10.91 8.26 9.94
C ASP A 117 -11.38 9.22 8.82
N GLN A 118 -11.81 10.43 9.17
CA GLN A 118 -12.24 11.43 8.18
C GLN A 118 -11.06 11.88 7.31
N THR A 119 -9.89 12.08 7.92
CA THR A 119 -8.67 12.45 7.20
C THR A 119 -8.19 11.28 6.34
N ALA A 120 -8.23 10.05 6.85
CA ALA A 120 -7.89 8.85 6.08
C ALA A 120 -8.79 8.67 4.85
N PHE A 121 -10.10 8.88 5.02
CA PHE A 121 -11.05 8.84 3.91
C PHE A 121 -10.79 9.94 2.88
N PHE A 122 -10.53 11.17 3.33
CA PHE A 122 -10.17 12.28 2.45
C PHE A 122 -8.91 11.99 1.63
N ILE A 123 -7.89 11.38 2.25
CA ILE A 123 -6.66 10.96 1.56
C ILE A 123 -6.96 9.89 0.51
N GLN A 124 -7.78 8.89 0.85
CA GLN A 124 -8.18 7.85 -0.12
C GLN A 124 -8.88 8.46 -1.34
N GLU A 125 -9.84 9.35 -1.13
CA GLU A 125 -10.53 10.02 -2.25
C GLU A 125 -9.56 10.90 -3.05
N THR A 126 -8.63 11.59 -2.38
CA THR A 126 -7.60 12.37 -3.09
C THR A 126 -6.70 11.48 -3.94
N HIS A 127 -6.29 10.31 -3.48
CA HIS A 127 -5.55 9.34 -4.31
C HIS A 127 -6.37 8.89 -5.54
N LYS A 128 -7.67 8.63 -5.38
CA LYS A 128 -8.54 8.28 -6.50
C LYS A 128 -8.68 9.42 -7.50
N GLU A 129 -8.83 10.64 -7.01
CA GLU A 129 -8.90 11.84 -7.87
C GLU A 129 -7.56 12.10 -8.58
N LEU A 130 -6.44 11.92 -7.89
CA LEU A 130 -5.10 12.02 -8.47
C LEU A 130 -4.92 11.03 -9.63
N LEU A 131 -5.34 9.78 -9.45
CA LEU A 131 -5.31 8.78 -10.52
C LEU A 131 -6.24 9.15 -11.68
N ARG A 132 -7.47 9.63 -11.41
CA ARG A 132 -8.38 10.12 -12.47
C ARG A 132 -7.77 11.29 -13.24
N PHE A 133 -7.14 12.21 -12.52
CA PHE A 133 -6.44 13.35 -13.15
C PHE A 133 -5.30 12.88 -14.03
N ALA A 134 -4.42 12.00 -13.51
CA ALA A 134 -3.30 11.45 -14.27
C ALA A 134 -3.78 10.65 -15.49
N GLN A 135 -4.85 9.84 -15.34
CA GLN A 135 -5.47 9.09 -16.43
C GLN A 135 -5.99 10.00 -17.54
N LYS A 136 -6.77 11.00 -17.15
CA LYS A 136 -7.54 11.81 -18.12
C LYS A 136 -6.72 12.96 -18.72
N TRP A 137 -5.84 13.57 -17.92
CA TRP A 137 -5.22 14.85 -18.26
C TRP A 137 -3.69 14.81 -18.35
N ASN A 138 -3.07 13.68 -18.00
CA ASN A 138 -1.61 13.54 -17.98
C ASN A 138 -1.12 12.21 -18.56
N ASP A 139 -1.87 11.59 -19.45
CA ASP A 139 -1.48 10.34 -20.13
C ASP A 139 -0.93 9.25 -19.16
N SER A 140 -1.53 9.13 -17.98
CA SER A 140 -1.07 8.21 -16.91
C SER A 140 0.40 8.44 -16.49
N ASN A 141 0.95 9.63 -16.68
CA ASN A 141 2.23 10.05 -16.15
C ASN A 141 2.13 10.44 -14.67
N GLU A 142 3.25 10.79 -14.06
CA GLU A 142 3.24 11.27 -12.66
C GLU A 142 2.44 12.56 -12.51
N ALA A 143 1.70 12.64 -11.45
CA ALA A 143 1.05 13.84 -10.96
C ALA A 143 1.17 13.86 -9.44
N ALA A 144 1.11 15.03 -8.84
CA ALA A 144 1.19 15.21 -7.39
C ALA A 144 0.18 16.23 -6.90
N CYS A 145 -0.14 16.15 -5.61
CA CYS A 145 -0.79 17.23 -4.88
C CYS A 145 -0.34 17.26 -3.43
N LEU A 146 -0.53 18.41 -2.80
CA LEU A 146 -0.28 18.63 -1.39
C LEU A 146 -1.62 18.69 -0.65
N ILE A 147 -1.69 18.02 0.49
CA ILE A 147 -2.85 17.97 1.39
C ILE A 147 -2.43 18.56 2.73
N ASP A 148 -3.24 19.45 3.29
CA ASP A 148 -3.16 19.83 4.70
C ASP A 148 -3.87 18.77 5.56
N LEU A 149 -3.12 18.09 6.41
CA LEU A 149 -3.62 17.00 7.25
C LEU A 149 -4.59 17.48 8.34
N THR A 150 -4.56 18.78 8.69
CA THR A 150 -5.40 19.37 9.73
C THR A 150 -6.71 19.88 9.14
N THR A 151 -6.64 20.70 8.09
CA THR A 151 -7.82 21.33 7.47
C THR A 151 -8.49 20.46 6.42
N ARG A 152 -7.79 19.45 5.89
CA ARG A 152 -8.21 18.64 4.73
C ARG A 152 -8.39 19.47 3.46
N GLU A 153 -7.68 20.58 3.35
CA GLU A 153 -7.53 21.31 2.12
C GLU A 153 -6.48 20.64 1.24
N LYS A 154 -6.63 20.76 -0.05
CA LYS A 154 -5.63 20.31 -1.01
C LYS A 154 -5.41 21.33 -2.11
N LEU A 155 -4.21 21.35 -2.66
CA LEU A 155 -3.92 22.14 -3.86
C LEU A 155 -4.35 21.42 -5.14
N GLU A 156 -4.36 22.16 -6.23
CA GLU A 156 -4.53 21.61 -7.57
C GLU A 156 -3.44 20.61 -7.90
N PHE A 157 -3.76 19.65 -8.77
CA PHE A 157 -2.81 18.62 -9.18
C PHE A 157 -1.72 19.19 -10.09
N VAL A 158 -0.47 18.96 -9.71
CA VAL A 158 0.71 19.31 -10.49
C VAL A 158 1.03 18.18 -11.46
N LYS A 159 1.21 18.49 -12.75
CA LYS A 159 1.61 17.51 -13.78
C LYS A 159 3.11 17.28 -13.75
N GLY A 160 3.50 16.03 -13.78
CA GLY A 160 4.86 15.59 -14.05
C GLY A 160 4.97 14.86 -15.39
N ASP A 161 6.11 14.24 -15.60
CA ASP A 161 6.38 13.38 -16.75
C ASP A 161 6.28 11.88 -16.35
N GLN A 162 6.88 10.99 -17.13
CA GLN A 162 6.84 9.55 -16.86
C GLN A 162 7.65 9.12 -15.63
N ILE A 163 8.59 9.95 -15.17
CA ILE A 163 9.59 9.56 -14.18
C ILE A 163 9.70 10.51 -12.99
N SER A 164 9.06 11.68 -13.07
CA SER A 164 9.16 12.70 -12.03
C SER A 164 8.02 13.71 -12.04
N VAL A 165 7.70 14.23 -10.86
CA VAL A 165 6.88 15.42 -10.68
C VAL A 165 7.59 16.36 -9.69
N ASN A 166 7.73 17.62 -10.06
CA ASN A 166 8.39 18.61 -9.21
C ASN A 166 7.36 19.61 -8.66
N VAL A 167 6.93 19.39 -7.43
CA VAL A 167 5.98 20.29 -6.75
C VAL A 167 6.60 21.63 -6.35
N GLU A 168 7.92 21.71 -6.17
CA GLU A 168 8.60 22.98 -5.84
C GLU A 168 8.75 23.91 -7.04
N ALA A 169 8.67 23.37 -8.26
CA ALA A 169 8.64 24.19 -9.47
C ALA A 169 7.28 24.86 -9.72
N ASP A 170 6.22 24.36 -9.08
CA ASP A 170 4.90 25.00 -9.10
C ASP A 170 4.84 26.09 -8.02
N ALA A 171 4.62 27.34 -8.44
CA ALA A 171 4.66 28.49 -7.55
C ALA A 171 3.65 28.40 -6.41
N ALA A 172 2.43 27.89 -6.67
CA ALA A 172 1.40 27.74 -5.65
C ALA A 172 1.81 26.69 -4.60
N SER A 173 2.33 25.53 -5.04
CA SER A 173 2.83 24.48 -4.18
C SER A 173 4.02 24.95 -3.34
N TYR A 174 4.97 25.66 -3.94
CA TYR A 174 6.13 26.20 -3.26
C TYR A 174 5.72 27.16 -2.13
N HIS A 175 4.88 28.16 -2.43
CA HIS A 175 4.40 29.12 -1.43
C HIS A 175 3.59 28.42 -0.32
N TRP A 176 2.77 27.44 -0.70
CA TRP A 176 1.95 26.71 0.24
C TRP A 176 2.79 25.91 1.24
N LEU A 177 3.81 25.18 0.78
CA LEU A 177 4.75 24.46 1.62
C LEU A 177 5.42 25.38 2.65
N ARG A 178 5.85 26.58 2.23
CA ARG A 178 6.51 27.57 3.10
C ARG A 178 5.58 28.24 4.09
N SER A 179 4.28 28.23 3.84
CA SER A 179 3.26 28.85 4.71
C SER A 179 2.69 27.89 5.75
N LYS A 180 2.93 26.57 5.60
CA LYS A 180 2.34 25.54 6.47
C LYS A 180 3.22 25.21 7.67
N PRO A 181 2.58 24.88 8.82
CA PRO A 181 3.29 24.40 10.00
C PRO A 181 4.11 23.13 9.71
N GLU A 182 5.10 22.90 10.56
CA GLU A 182 5.89 21.67 10.53
C GLU A 182 5.02 20.41 10.60
N LYS A 183 5.29 19.43 9.77
CA LYS A 183 4.63 18.11 9.72
C LYS A 183 3.12 18.17 9.43
N SER A 184 2.58 19.29 8.96
CA SER A 184 1.14 19.45 8.70
C SER A 184 0.71 19.07 7.29
N VAL A 185 1.65 18.85 6.38
CA VAL A 185 1.39 18.59 4.96
C VAL A 185 1.66 17.13 4.61
N MET A 186 0.83 16.57 3.75
CA MET A 186 1.09 15.30 3.08
C MET A 186 1.31 15.54 1.59
N LEU A 187 2.44 15.04 1.07
CA LEU A 187 2.66 14.94 -0.37
C LEU A 187 2.05 13.63 -0.88
N CYS A 188 1.15 13.73 -1.83
CA CYS A 188 0.58 12.59 -2.56
C CYS A 188 1.03 12.67 -4.02
N HIS A 189 1.58 11.58 -4.57
CA HIS A 189 1.85 11.48 -6.00
C HIS A 189 1.64 10.07 -6.53
N ASN A 190 1.44 9.93 -7.84
CA ASN A 190 1.37 8.61 -8.43
C ASN A 190 2.67 8.21 -9.11
N HIS A 191 2.98 6.92 -9.07
CA HIS A 191 4.03 6.31 -9.88
C HIS A 191 3.43 5.60 -11.09
N PRO A 192 3.84 5.95 -12.32
CA PRO A 192 3.34 5.33 -13.55
C PRO A 192 3.61 3.84 -13.67
N GLY A 193 4.68 3.37 -13.04
CA GLY A 193 5.02 1.95 -12.90
C GLY A 193 4.54 1.37 -11.57
N GLN A 194 5.20 0.30 -11.14
CA GLN A 194 4.99 -0.34 -9.83
C GLN A 194 6.15 -0.04 -8.87
N SER A 195 6.88 1.04 -9.11
CA SER A 195 8.03 1.40 -8.30
C SER A 195 7.59 1.84 -6.89
N TYR A 196 8.45 1.55 -5.95
CA TYR A 196 8.42 2.03 -4.59
C TYR A 196 8.97 3.45 -4.52
N TYR A 197 9.19 4.03 -3.34
CA TYR A 197 9.80 5.35 -3.20
C TYR A 197 11.10 5.46 -3.99
N SER A 198 11.33 6.59 -4.64
CA SER A 198 12.62 6.97 -5.18
C SER A 198 13.50 7.61 -4.10
N MET A 199 14.79 7.73 -4.38
CA MET A 199 15.71 8.46 -3.49
C MET A 199 15.31 9.94 -3.36
N ASN A 200 14.77 10.52 -4.42
CA ASN A 200 14.29 11.90 -4.41
C ASN A 200 13.06 12.07 -3.52
N ASP A 201 12.12 11.12 -3.55
CA ASP A 201 10.96 11.13 -2.67
C ASP A 201 11.36 11.11 -1.20
N ILE A 202 12.28 10.22 -0.85
CA ILE A 202 12.78 10.12 0.52
C ILE A 202 13.53 11.37 0.94
N ARG A 203 14.40 11.92 0.06
CA ARG A 203 15.11 13.17 0.36
C ARG A 203 14.17 14.35 0.57
N PHE A 204 13.19 14.52 -0.32
CA PHE A 204 12.18 15.56 -0.18
C PHE A 204 11.42 15.43 1.15
N PHE A 205 10.94 14.22 1.45
CA PHE A 205 10.24 13.92 2.70
C PHE A 205 11.08 14.25 3.94
N LEU A 206 12.39 13.97 3.93
CA LEU A 206 13.26 14.24 5.09
C LEU A 206 13.57 15.73 5.25
N ILE A 207 13.78 16.45 4.13
CA ILE A 207 14.28 17.83 4.14
C ILE A 207 13.14 18.83 4.36
N GLU A 208 11.97 18.60 3.75
CA GLU A 208 10.87 19.55 3.80
C GLU A 208 10.16 19.50 5.15
N GLU A 209 10.26 20.60 5.91
CA GLU A 209 9.79 20.66 7.31
C GLU A 209 8.28 20.57 7.42
N SER A 210 7.56 21.24 6.52
CA SER A 210 6.09 21.21 6.51
C SER A 210 5.54 19.84 6.17
N VAL A 211 6.28 18.98 5.47
CA VAL A 211 5.83 17.64 5.06
C VAL A 211 5.93 16.66 6.22
N GLY A 212 4.80 16.26 6.76
CA GLY A 212 4.66 15.24 7.80
C GLY A 212 4.39 13.84 7.27
N ALA A 213 3.84 13.72 6.06
CA ALA A 213 3.55 12.44 5.43
C ALA A 213 3.85 12.47 3.93
N LEU A 214 4.17 11.30 3.40
CA LEU A 214 4.41 11.07 1.98
C LEU A 214 3.69 9.80 1.56
N SER A 215 2.91 9.87 0.50
CA SER A 215 2.31 8.67 -0.09
C SER A 215 2.52 8.59 -1.59
N ILE A 216 2.66 7.35 -2.04
CA ILE A 216 2.71 6.99 -3.45
C ILE A 216 1.54 6.08 -3.76
N VAL A 217 0.74 6.42 -4.75
CA VAL A 217 -0.24 5.53 -5.34
C VAL A 217 0.25 5.07 -6.71
N THR A 218 0.37 3.76 -6.95
CA THR A 218 0.73 3.28 -8.29
C THR A 218 -0.43 3.41 -9.25
N ASN A 219 -0.14 3.44 -10.55
CA ASN A 219 -1.17 3.39 -11.59
C ASN A 219 -2.03 2.11 -11.55
N GLN A 220 -1.70 1.15 -10.68
CA GLN A 220 -2.49 -0.05 -10.42
C GLN A 220 -3.26 0.01 -9.08
N GLY A 221 -3.29 1.18 -8.42
CA GLY A 221 -4.06 1.41 -7.20
C GLY A 221 -3.42 0.91 -5.91
N LYS A 222 -2.14 0.46 -5.93
CA LYS A 222 -1.42 0.14 -4.71
C LYS A 222 -0.88 1.40 -4.07
N VAL A 223 -1.04 1.53 -2.75
CA VAL A 223 -0.54 2.68 -1.99
C VAL A 223 0.57 2.26 -1.05
N TRP A 224 1.58 3.11 -0.91
CA TRP A 224 2.55 3.12 0.17
C TRP A 224 2.51 4.49 0.83
N SER A 225 2.55 4.52 2.14
CA SER A 225 2.58 5.74 2.93
C SER A 225 3.62 5.63 4.04
N ILE A 226 4.28 6.75 4.30
CA ILE A 226 5.18 6.95 5.42
C ILE A 226 4.84 8.28 6.09
N SER A 227 5.03 8.35 7.39
CA SER A 227 4.80 9.58 8.16
C SER A 227 5.87 9.81 9.20
N LYS A 228 6.16 11.09 9.46
CA LYS A 228 6.99 11.54 10.57
C LYS A 228 6.22 11.41 11.88
N THR A 229 6.88 10.92 12.91
CA THR A 229 6.34 10.90 14.27
C THR A 229 6.90 12.07 15.09
N ASP A 230 6.47 12.20 16.34
CA ASP A 230 7.01 13.21 17.24
C ASP A 230 8.51 13.02 17.55
N LYS A 231 9.03 11.80 17.32
CA LYS A 231 10.44 11.46 17.50
C LYS A 231 11.31 11.74 16.27
N PHE A 232 10.73 12.30 15.21
CA PHE A 232 11.47 12.57 13.98
C PHE A 232 12.48 13.70 14.20
N GLU A 233 13.75 13.39 13.92
CA GLU A 233 14.87 14.31 13.94
C GLU A 233 15.51 14.33 12.55
N ARG A 234 15.43 15.47 11.86
CA ARG A 234 15.85 15.62 10.45
C ARG A 234 17.30 15.20 10.21
N ASP A 235 18.22 15.75 10.98
CA ASP A 235 19.65 15.55 10.75
C ASP A 235 20.08 14.11 11.07
N THR A 236 19.45 13.52 12.08
CA THR A 236 19.64 12.11 12.43
C THR A 236 19.11 11.20 11.32
N ALA A 237 17.95 11.50 10.75
CA ALA A 237 17.36 10.73 9.66
C ALA A 237 18.16 10.84 8.36
N ILE A 238 18.63 12.05 8.01
CA ILE A 238 19.50 12.27 6.84
C ILE A 238 20.83 11.52 7.00
N SER A 239 21.45 11.61 8.18
CA SER A 239 22.70 10.89 8.48
C SER A 239 22.50 9.37 8.40
N GLY A 240 21.37 8.87 8.90
CA GLY A 240 20.97 7.46 8.78
C GLY A 240 20.82 7.01 7.34
N LEU A 241 20.12 7.80 6.51
CA LEU A 241 19.98 7.52 5.08
C LEU A 241 21.33 7.47 4.36
N ALA A 242 22.22 8.46 4.64
CA ALA A 242 23.55 8.52 4.07
C ALA A 242 24.41 7.31 4.46
N LYS A 243 24.34 6.88 5.74
CA LYS A 243 25.01 5.68 6.24
C LYS A 243 24.56 4.44 5.46
N PHE A 244 23.25 4.19 5.34
CA PHE A 244 22.74 3.05 4.57
C PHE A 244 23.11 3.13 3.09
N TYR A 245 23.17 4.33 2.49
CA TYR A 245 23.58 4.50 1.10
C TYR A 245 25.03 4.02 0.86
N VAL A 246 25.92 4.27 1.81
CA VAL A 246 27.30 3.75 1.75
C VAL A 246 27.36 2.24 2.01
N GLU A 247 26.62 1.76 3.02
CA GLU A 247 26.56 0.33 3.37
C GLU A 247 25.97 -0.54 2.25
N CYS A 248 25.04 0.00 1.48
CA CYS A 248 24.42 -0.69 0.33
C CYS A 248 25.20 -0.48 -0.98
N GLY A 249 26.45 -0.04 -0.94
CA GLY A 249 27.26 0.15 -2.15
C GLY A 249 26.66 1.17 -3.12
N LYS A 250 25.91 2.15 -2.63
CA LYS A 250 25.19 3.18 -3.39
C LYS A 250 23.98 2.66 -4.19
N ASP A 251 23.48 1.48 -3.88
CA ASP A 251 22.22 1.00 -4.41
C ASP A 251 21.05 1.75 -3.74
N ALA A 252 20.31 2.53 -4.52
CA ALA A 252 19.24 3.39 -4.02
C ALA A 252 18.07 2.58 -3.42
N ASP A 253 17.73 1.45 -4.02
CA ASP A 253 16.57 0.65 -3.62
C ASP A 253 16.84 -0.13 -2.35
N GLU A 254 18.00 -0.75 -2.26
CA GLU A 254 18.42 -1.45 -1.06
C GLU A 254 18.57 -0.46 0.09
N THR A 255 19.10 0.74 -0.18
CA THR A 255 19.21 1.84 0.78
C THR A 255 17.85 2.21 1.35
N ILE A 256 16.87 2.50 0.48
CA ILE A 256 15.53 2.91 0.90
C ILE A 256 14.85 1.79 1.69
N ASP A 257 14.98 0.54 1.24
CA ASP A 257 14.37 -0.60 1.93
C ASP A 257 14.96 -0.79 3.34
N LYS A 258 16.27 -0.75 3.49
CA LYS A 258 16.95 -0.81 4.80
C LYS A 258 16.62 0.39 5.69
N PHE A 259 16.66 1.60 5.13
CA PHE A 259 16.34 2.82 5.86
C PHE A 259 14.92 2.79 6.40
N LEU A 260 13.93 2.48 5.56
CA LEU A 260 12.54 2.42 5.98
C LEU A 260 12.22 1.21 6.89
N LYS A 261 12.95 0.11 6.81
CA LYS A 261 12.86 -0.98 7.80
C LYS A 261 13.32 -0.54 9.19
N SER A 262 14.30 0.34 9.24
CA SER A 262 14.81 0.96 10.46
C SER A 262 14.10 2.27 10.81
N GLY A 263 13.04 2.62 10.12
CA GLY A 263 12.35 3.92 10.19
C GLY A 263 11.94 4.33 11.60
N TYR A 264 11.53 3.38 12.44
CA TYR A 264 11.20 3.66 13.84
C TYR A 264 12.35 4.32 14.62
N THR A 265 13.58 3.94 14.33
CA THR A 265 14.80 4.55 14.95
C THR A 265 14.92 6.02 14.57
N TYR A 266 14.42 6.43 13.42
CA TYR A 266 14.49 7.79 12.89
C TYR A 266 13.17 8.56 13.02
N GLY A 267 12.23 8.05 13.82
CA GLY A 267 10.91 8.66 13.97
C GLY A 267 10.08 8.63 12.71
N ILE A 268 10.23 7.61 11.87
CA ILE A 268 9.45 7.39 10.65
C ILE A 268 8.60 6.14 10.80
N ARG A 269 7.29 6.27 10.55
CA ARG A 269 6.33 5.17 10.55
C ARG A 269 5.94 4.82 9.12
N ARG A 270 5.75 3.54 8.85
CA ARG A 270 5.02 3.05 7.66
C ARG A 270 3.55 2.92 8.04
N ASP A 271 2.68 3.50 7.25
CA ASP A 271 1.23 3.53 7.49
C ASP A 271 0.50 2.40 6.80
#